data_de7159f6344d9cf61f4321fe8d007ff0
#
_entry.id   de7159f6344d9cf61f4321fe8d007ff0
#
_cell.length_a   1.000
_cell.length_b   1.000
_cell.length_c   1.000
_cell.angle_alpha   90.00
_cell.angle_beta   90.00
_cell.angle_gamma   90.00
#
_symmetry.space_group_name_H-M   'P 1'
#
loop_
_entity.id
_entity.type
_entity.pdbx_description
1 polymer ?
#
loop_
_entity_poly.entity_id
_entity_poly.type
_entity_poly.pdbx_seq_one_letter_code
_entity_poly.pdbx_strand_id
1 'polypeptide(L)'
;IDVLKMKYYHFKDDNGTREDLDIPANLMDEAETLRQELIEKAAEFDDTLMERFFENGSLTEDEIREGLGIGIRQGGVLPVFCLSGKKDIGVKRLMEFTIKTAISPAETKSVTKDGNVVECKVENPTSIFIYKTDVEPHLGEVSYFKVMSGHLTEGMDLENPETGDKERLSAIYAVAGAKKEKVTGLQAGEIGCTVKLRAGKTNVTLSQLGSGIAYEHIVFPASKYRCAIKAESQNDETKLGEALSKISAQDPTIIVEYSKELKQTILSGQGEQHINVC
;
A
#
# COMPACT_ATOMS: atom_id res chain seq x y z
N ILE A 1 22.62 -3.07 18.49
CA ILE A 1 21.96 -3.04 19.83
C ILE A 1 20.47 -2.92 19.62
N ASP A 2 19.69 -3.69 20.35
CA ASP A 2 18.24 -3.61 20.42
C ASP A 2 17.86 -2.91 21.74
N VAL A 3 17.54 -1.63 21.65
CA VAL A 3 17.20 -0.81 22.81
C VAL A 3 15.85 -1.18 23.44
N LEU A 4 14.96 -1.84 22.68
CA LEU A 4 13.69 -2.32 23.21
C LEU A 4 13.90 -3.54 24.13
N LYS A 5 14.81 -4.46 23.77
CA LYS A 5 15.13 -5.66 24.54
C LYS A 5 16.39 -5.52 25.42
N MET A 6 17.12 -4.43 25.27
CA MET A 6 18.44 -4.22 25.91
C MET A 6 19.39 -5.41 25.66
N LYS A 7 19.58 -5.74 24.38
CA LYS A 7 20.45 -6.84 23.93
C LYS A 7 21.37 -6.39 22.80
N TYR A 8 22.57 -6.98 22.80
CA TYR A 8 23.52 -6.84 21.72
C TYR A 8 23.46 -8.07 20.81
N TYR A 9 23.14 -7.85 19.52
CA TYR A 9 23.09 -8.93 18.53
C TYR A 9 24.39 -8.95 17.73
N HIS A 10 25.18 -9.97 17.94
CA HIS A 10 26.38 -10.22 17.17
C HIS A 10 26.12 -11.24 16.07
N PHE A 11 26.41 -10.87 14.83
CA PHE A 11 26.26 -11.75 13.67
C PHE A 11 27.62 -12.31 13.29
N LYS A 12 27.76 -13.64 13.37
CA LYS A 12 29.05 -14.34 13.19
C LYS A 12 29.42 -14.55 11.73
N ASP A 13 28.41 -14.54 10.84
CA ASP A 13 28.56 -14.82 9.43
C ASP A 13 27.59 -13.99 8.57
N ASP A 14 27.70 -14.18 7.24
CA ASP A 14 26.84 -13.54 6.25
C ASP A 14 25.55 -14.33 5.96
N ASN A 15 25.15 -15.26 6.85
CA ASN A 15 23.93 -16.07 6.73
C ASN A 15 22.96 -15.83 7.90
N GLY A 16 23.14 -14.73 8.61
CA GLY A 16 22.24 -14.34 9.69
C GLY A 16 22.40 -15.10 10.99
N THR A 17 23.47 -15.91 11.15
CA THR A 17 23.76 -16.62 12.41
C THR A 17 24.03 -15.63 13.52
N ARG A 18 23.09 -15.53 14.47
CA ARG A 18 23.07 -14.53 15.53
C ARG A 18 23.43 -15.13 16.88
N GLU A 19 24.21 -14.38 17.65
CA GLU A 19 24.44 -14.60 19.06
C GLU A 19 23.92 -13.43 19.87
N ASP A 20 23.12 -13.73 20.89
CA ASP A 20 22.54 -12.72 21.77
C ASP A 20 23.47 -12.53 22.97
N LEU A 21 24.07 -11.35 23.06
CA LEU A 21 25.03 -10.99 24.08
C LEU A 21 24.51 -9.83 24.94
N ASP A 22 25.16 -9.60 26.07
CA ASP A 22 24.94 -8.39 26.85
C ASP A 22 25.60 -7.20 26.16
N ILE A 23 25.01 -6.00 26.35
CA ILE A 23 25.53 -4.77 25.74
C ILE A 23 26.92 -4.49 26.31
N PRO A 24 27.94 -4.22 25.47
CA PRO A 24 29.27 -3.85 25.92
C PRO A 24 29.24 -2.63 26.85
N ALA A 25 30.07 -2.66 27.93
CA ALA A 25 30.06 -1.61 28.94
C ALA A 25 30.26 -0.19 28.41
N ASN A 26 31.06 -0.05 27.35
CA ASN A 26 31.28 1.25 26.70
C ASN A 26 30.10 1.78 25.89
N LEU A 27 29.04 0.99 25.68
CA LEU A 27 27.83 1.36 24.94
C LEU A 27 26.57 1.32 25.81
N MET A 28 26.70 0.94 27.08
CA MET A 28 25.58 0.76 28.00
C MET A 28 24.91 2.08 28.32
N ASP A 29 25.66 3.13 28.65
CA ASP A 29 25.09 4.45 28.99
C ASP A 29 24.29 5.05 27.85
N GLU A 30 24.80 4.91 26.60
CA GLU A 30 24.11 5.35 25.39
C GLU A 30 22.83 4.53 25.16
N ALA A 31 22.89 3.22 25.33
CA ALA A 31 21.74 2.33 25.15
C ALA A 31 20.64 2.61 26.19
N GLU A 32 21.00 2.90 27.44
CA GLU A 32 20.06 3.28 28.50
C GLU A 32 19.41 4.62 28.20
N THR A 33 20.17 5.60 27.74
CA THR A 33 19.62 6.91 27.32
C THR A 33 18.60 6.76 26.19
N LEU A 34 18.97 6.02 25.14
CA LEU A 34 18.08 5.77 24.00
C LEU A 34 16.84 4.94 24.39
N ARG A 35 16.98 4.01 25.34
CA ARG A 35 15.85 3.28 25.89
C ARG A 35 14.87 4.20 26.62
N GLN A 36 15.40 5.11 27.43
CA GLN A 36 14.58 6.06 28.16
C GLN A 36 13.77 6.95 27.19
N GLU A 37 14.43 7.49 26.16
CA GLU A 37 13.77 8.27 25.11
C GLU A 37 12.67 7.44 24.38
N LEU A 38 12.92 6.15 24.13
CA LEU A 38 11.95 5.25 23.52
C LEU A 38 10.73 5.03 24.42
N ILE A 39 10.93 4.87 25.72
CA ILE A 39 9.86 4.69 26.72
C ILE A 39 8.99 5.96 26.79
N GLU A 40 9.63 7.11 26.92
CA GLU A 40 8.95 8.41 26.96
C GLU A 40 8.11 8.62 25.68
N LYS A 41 8.72 8.32 24.54
CA LYS A 41 8.02 8.41 23.24
C LYS A 41 6.86 7.45 23.12
N ALA A 42 6.97 6.23 23.63
CA ALA A 42 5.87 5.27 23.62
C ALA A 42 4.72 5.72 24.54
N ALA A 43 5.02 6.31 25.68
CA ALA A 43 4.03 6.79 26.64
C ALA A 43 3.21 7.98 26.11
N GLU A 44 3.77 8.84 25.25
CA GLU A 44 3.11 10.04 24.73
C GLU A 44 1.79 9.75 23.98
N PHE A 45 1.57 8.54 23.49
CA PHE A 45 0.43 8.19 22.63
C PHE A 45 -0.78 7.62 23.35
N ASP A 46 -0.69 7.38 24.67
CA ASP A 46 -1.78 6.85 25.47
C ASP A 46 -1.72 7.36 26.92
N ASP A 47 -2.79 7.97 27.40
CA ASP A 47 -2.85 8.55 28.74
C ASP A 47 -2.58 7.52 29.86
N THR A 48 -3.06 6.27 29.66
CA THR A 48 -2.86 5.19 30.64
C THR A 48 -1.39 4.76 30.72
N LEU A 49 -0.71 4.72 29.56
CA LEU A 49 0.73 4.43 29.52
C LEU A 49 1.54 5.57 30.11
N MET A 50 1.12 6.81 29.90
CA MET A 50 1.74 7.99 30.52
C MET A 50 1.60 7.98 32.03
N GLU A 51 0.42 7.67 32.57
CA GLU A 51 0.19 7.54 34.03
C GLU A 51 1.10 6.46 34.62
N ARG A 52 1.15 5.26 34.00
CA ARG A 52 2.03 4.17 34.43
C ARG A 52 3.50 4.53 34.39
N PHE A 53 3.92 5.27 33.38
CA PHE A 53 5.29 5.75 33.29
C PHE A 53 5.62 6.70 34.44
N PHE A 54 4.73 7.64 34.80
CA PHE A 54 4.95 8.52 35.94
C PHE A 54 4.93 7.80 37.29
N GLU A 55 4.09 6.77 37.45
CA GLU A 55 4.02 5.98 38.68
C GLU A 55 5.25 5.07 38.88
N ASN A 56 5.72 4.43 37.83
CA ASN A 56 6.73 3.37 37.92
C ASN A 56 8.12 3.82 37.44
N GLY A 57 8.25 4.99 36.81
CA GLY A 57 9.47 5.50 36.19
C GLY A 57 9.93 4.71 34.95
N SER A 58 9.13 3.72 34.50
CA SER A 58 9.41 2.88 33.34
C SER A 58 8.15 2.18 32.84
N LEU A 59 8.23 1.60 31.63
CA LEU A 59 7.22 0.73 31.04
C LEU A 59 7.79 -0.65 30.74
N THR A 60 6.96 -1.67 30.78
CA THR A 60 7.30 -3.03 30.35
C THR A 60 7.52 -3.08 28.82
N GLU A 61 8.17 -4.13 28.33
CA GLU A 61 8.41 -4.30 26.88
C GLU A 61 7.08 -4.33 26.09
N ASP A 62 6.04 -4.95 26.63
CA ASP A 62 4.73 -5.04 25.96
C ASP A 62 4.00 -3.68 25.96
N GLU A 63 4.06 -2.91 27.03
CA GLU A 63 3.54 -1.55 27.10
C GLU A 63 4.26 -0.59 26.15
N ILE A 64 5.59 -0.70 26.05
CA ILE A 64 6.36 0.07 25.04
C ILE A 64 5.89 -0.29 23.62
N ARG A 65 5.68 -1.58 23.34
CA ARG A 65 5.18 -2.03 22.03
C ARG A 65 3.78 -1.51 21.74
N GLU A 66 2.91 -1.53 22.73
CA GLU A 66 1.54 -1.01 22.62
C GLU A 66 1.57 0.49 22.27
N GLY A 67 2.31 1.29 23.03
CA GLY A 67 2.46 2.72 22.78
C GLY A 67 3.08 3.03 21.42
N LEU A 68 4.14 2.32 21.03
CA LEU A 68 4.72 2.43 19.68
C LEU A 68 3.71 2.04 18.60
N GLY A 69 2.91 1.00 18.79
CA GLY A 69 1.84 0.60 17.88
C GLY A 69 0.79 1.69 17.68
N ILE A 70 0.37 2.35 18.76
CA ILE A 70 -0.55 3.50 18.72
C ILE A 70 0.12 4.66 17.97
N GLY A 71 1.37 5.00 18.31
CA GLY A 71 2.13 6.06 17.66
C GLY A 71 2.33 5.85 16.16
N ILE A 72 2.56 4.60 15.72
CA ILE A 72 2.64 4.23 14.30
C ILE A 72 1.28 4.44 13.60
N ARG A 73 0.18 4.02 14.23
CA ARG A 73 -1.19 4.22 13.69
C ARG A 73 -1.54 5.70 13.51
N GLN A 74 -1.08 6.54 14.42
CA GLN A 74 -1.32 7.99 14.38
C GLN A 74 -0.33 8.74 13.47
N GLY A 75 0.67 8.05 12.90
CA GLY A 75 1.73 8.66 12.10
C GLY A 75 2.74 9.49 12.93
N GLY A 76 2.73 9.34 14.27
CA GLY A 76 3.64 10.03 15.17
C GLY A 76 4.99 9.34 15.37
N VAL A 77 5.08 8.07 14.98
CA VAL A 77 6.32 7.26 15.04
C VAL A 77 6.61 6.62 13.70
N LEU A 78 7.83 6.78 13.23
CA LEU A 78 8.37 6.11 12.05
C LEU A 78 9.51 5.20 12.48
N PRO A 79 9.30 3.87 12.57
CA PRO A 79 10.34 2.95 13.00
C PRO A 79 11.41 2.77 11.91
N VAL A 80 12.69 2.87 12.30
CA VAL A 80 13.83 2.68 11.41
C VAL A 80 14.64 1.47 11.85
N PHE A 81 14.95 0.58 10.91
CA PHE A 81 15.73 -0.64 11.16
C PHE A 81 16.99 -0.68 10.31
N CYS A 82 18.13 -0.96 10.94
CA CYS A 82 19.36 -1.28 10.24
C CYS A 82 19.41 -2.78 9.97
N LEU A 83 19.42 -3.17 8.71
CA LEU A 83 19.45 -4.57 8.31
C LEU A 83 20.15 -4.80 6.96
N SER A 84 20.51 -6.05 6.69
CA SER A 84 21.00 -6.49 5.39
C SER A 84 20.20 -7.71 4.93
N GLY A 85 19.30 -7.52 3.94
CA GLY A 85 18.54 -8.63 3.36
C GLY A 85 19.43 -9.67 2.67
N LYS A 86 20.53 -9.24 2.01
CA LYS A 86 21.46 -10.15 1.32
C LYS A 86 22.19 -11.10 2.28
N LYS A 87 22.49 -10.63 3.51
CA LYS A 87 23.23 -11.38 4.53
C LYS A 87 22.33 -11.95 5.64
N ASP A 88 21.02 -11.78 5.50
CA ASP A 88 20.03 -12.14 6.53
C ASP A 88 20.28 -11.53 7.92
N ILE A 89 20.97 -10.38 7.95
CA ILE A 89 21.30 -9.66 9.19
C ILE A 89 20.12 -8.75 9.57
N GLY A 90 19.55 -8.95 10.76
CA GLY A 90 18.48 -8.13 11.32
C GLY A 90 17.08 -8.39 10.73
N VAL A 91 16.94 -9.19 9.67
CA VAL A 91 15.66 -9.46 8.98
C VAL A 91 14.64 -10.09 9.92
N LYS A 92 15.02 -11.10 10.67
CA LYS A 92 14.15 -11.74 11.67
C LYS A 92 13.60 -10.74 12.70
N ARG A 93 14.43 -9.77 13.12
CA ARG A 93 14.01 -8.74 14.08
C ARG A 93 12.98 -7.79 13.49
N LEU A 94 13.15 -7.39 12.22
CA LEU A 94 12.15 -6.61 11.50
C LEU A 94 10.82 -7.37 11.38
N MET A 95 10.87 -8.66 11.03
CA MET A 95 9.66 -9.49 10.94
C MET A 95 8.95 -9.64 12.29
N GLU A 96 9.69 -9.90 13.37
CA GLU A 96 9.14 -9.97 14.74
C GLU A 96 8.46 -8.65 15.15
N PHE A 97 9.08 -7.53 14.83
CA PHE A 97 8.50 -6.21 15.10
C PHE A 97 7.23 -5.99 14.27
N THR A 98 7.28 -6.29 12.98
CA THR A 98 6.12 -6.15 12.08
C THR A 98 4.92 -6.97 12.57
N ILE A 99 5.12 -8.24 12.91
CA ILE A 99 4.06 -9.13 13.41
C ILE A 99 3.40 -8.57 14.70
N LYS A 100 4.20 -7.95 15.57
CA LYS A 100 3.70 -7.46 16.87
C LYS A 100 3.15 -6.04 16.85
N THR A 101 3.52 -5.24 15.86
CA THR A 101 3.26 -3.78 15.90
C THR A 101 2.52 -3.27 14.66
N ALA A 102 2.58 -4.00 13.51
CA ALA A 102 1.87 -3.59 12.32
C ALA A 102 0.35 -3.64 12.53
N ILE A 103 -0.34 -2.68 11.93
CA ILE A 103 -1.79 -2.55 12.02
C ILE A 103 -2.44 -3.64 11.17
N SER A 104 -3.40 -4.36 11.75
CA SER A 104 -4.28 -5.25 10.98
C SER A 104 -5.22 -4.43 10.10
N PRO A 105 -5.53 -4.89 8.87
CA PRO A 105 -6.59 -4.28 8.06
C PRO A 105 -7.91 -4.13 8.80
N ALA A 106 -8.26 -5.06 9.69
CA ALA A 106 -9.48 -5.01 10.50
C ALA A 106 -9.54 -3.84 11.49
N GLU A 107 -8.39 -3.25 11.83
CA GLU A 107 -8.27 -2.07 12.70
C GLU A 107 -8.33 -0.75 11.91
N THR A 108 -8.37 -0.83 10.57
CA THR A 108 -8.39 0.34 9.69
C THR A 108 -9.81 0.81 9.40
N LYS A 109 -9.96 2.12 9.24
CA LYS A 109 -11.19 2.77 8.82
C LYS A 109 -10.92 3.55 7.55
N SER A 110 -11.85 3.52 6.62
CA SER A 110 -11.77 4.29 5.39
C SER A 110 -12.89 5.31 5.36
N VAL A 111 -12.61 6.49 4.82
CA VAL A 111 -13.60 7.55 4.67
C VAL A 111 -14.10 7.56 3.23
N THR A 112 -15.42 7.59 3.06
CA THR A 112 -16.06 7.77 1.77
C THR A 112 -16.07 9.23 1.34
N LYS A 113 -16.35 9.51 0.08
CA LYS A 113 -16.51 10.87 -0.46
C LYS A 113 -17.54 11.72 0.28
N ASP A 114 -18.57 11.06 0.82
CA ASP A 114 -19.62 11.71 1.61
C ASP A 114 -19.26 11.90 3.09
N GLY A 115 -18.02 11.57 3.46
CA GLY A 115 -17.51 11.69 4.83
C GLY A 115 -17.94 10.56 5.77
N ASN A 116 -18.63 9.52 5.28
CA ASN A 116 -19.00 8.37 6.10
C ASN A 116 -17.79 7.48 6.37
N VAL A 117 -17.74 6.89 7.55
CA VAL A 117 -16.69 5.95 7.94
C VAL A 117 -17.11 4.53 7.63
N VAL A 118 -16.29 3.82 6.87
CA VAL A 118 -16.46 2.39 6.58
C VAL A 118 -15.34 1.61 7.28
N GLU A 119 -15.72 0.71 8.16
CA GLU A 119 -14.77 -0.19 8.83
C GLU A 119 -14.46 -1.40 7.94
N CYS A 120 -13.22 -1.87 7.99
CA CYS A 120 -12.76 -3.03 7.24
C CYS A 120 -13.27 -4.33 7.90
N LYS A 121 -14.58 -4.62 7.76
CA LYS A 121 -15.27 -5.76 8.35
C LYS A 121 -16.00 -6.58 7.29
N VAL A 122 -16.05 -7.89 7.50
CA VAL A 122 -16.67 -8.85 6.57
C VAL A 122 -18.21 -8.71 6.53
N GLU A 123 -18.80 -8.26 7.61
CA GLU A 123 -20.25 -8.08 7.77
C GLU A 123 -20.80 -6.85 7.05
N ASN A 124 -19.93 -5.92 6.68
CA ASN A 124 -20.31 -4.70 5.97
C ASN A 124 -20.64 -4.99 4.48
N PRO A 125 -21.37 -4.10 3.80
CA PRO A 125 -21.56 -4.21 2.35
C PRO A 125 -20.22 -4.33 1.63
N THR A 126 -20.16 -5.21 0.62
CA THR A 126 -18.93 -5.44 -0.12
C THR A 126 -18.53 -4.20 -0.92
N SER A 127 -17.28 -3.78 -0.78
CA SER A 127 -16.68 -2.71 -1.58
C SER A 127 -15.22 -3.02 -1.88
N ILE A 128 -14.79 -2.69 -3.09
CA ILE A 128 -13.40 -2.79 -3.54
C ILE A 128 -12.95 -1.45 -4.09
N PHE A 129 -11.67 -1.13 -3.87
CA PHE A 129 -11.02 0.03 -4.45
C PHE A 129 -9.92 -0.42 -5.40
N ILE A 130 -10.02 -0.02 -6.67
CA ILE A 130 -9.04 -0.35 -7.71
C ILE A 130 -7.91 0.68 -7.64
N TYR A 131 -6.76 0.27 -7.12
CA TYR A 131 -5.62 1.16 -6.90
C TYR A 131 -4.59 1.12 -8.03
N LYS A 132 -4.65 0.09 -8.91
CA LYS A 132 -3.74 -0.05 -10.05
C LYS A 132 -4.40 -0.82 -11.18
N THR A 133 -4.19 -0.35 -12.41
CA THR A 133 -4.46 -1.10 -13.64
C THR A 133 -3.13 -1.40 -14.32
N ASP A 134 -2.98 -2.62 -14.85
CA ASP A 134 -1.82 -3.06 -15.61
C ASP A 134 -2.26 -3.75 -16.91
N VAL A 135 -1.37 -3.86 -17.88
CA VAL A 135 -1.64 -4.56 -19.14
C VAL A 135 -0.63 -5.69 -19.32
N GLU A 136 -1.08 -6.92 -19.11
CA GLU A 136 -0.24 -8.10 -19.20
C GLU A 136 -0.37 -8.78 -20.56
N PRO A 137 0.73 -9.33 -21.12
CA PRO A 137 0.76 -9.84 -22.50
C PRO A 137 -0.29 -10.91 -22.83
N HIS A 138 -0.67 -11.76 -21.87
CA HIS A 138 -1.59 -12.89 -22.11
C HIS A 138 -2.97 -12.72 -21.46
N LEU A 139 -3.08 -11.81 -20.49
CA LEU A 139 -4.31 -11.58 -19.73
C LEU A 139 -5.06 -10.31 -20.20
N GLY A 140 -4.36 -9.42 -20.90
CA GLY A 140 -4.85 -8.11 -21.23
C GLY A 140 -4.85 -7.19 -20.01
N GLU A 141 -5.87 -6.36 -19.89
CA GLU A 141 -6.01 -5.45 -18.75
C GLU A 141 -6.34 -6.20 -17.47
N VAL A 142 -5.54 -5.94 -16.44
CA VAL A 142 -5.63 -6.51 -15.09
C VAL A 142 -5.85 -5.37 -14.11
N SER A 143 -6.96 -5.42 -13.38
CA SER A 143 -7.28 -4.43 -12.34
C SER A 143 -6.94 -4.99 -10.97
N TYR A 144 -6.01 -4.37 -10.28
CA TYR A 144 -5.61 -4.69 -8.91
C TYR A 144 -6.43 -3.89 -7.92
N PHE A 145 -6.96 -4.58 -6.92
CA PHE A 145 -7.85 -3.96 -5.95
C PHE A 145 -7.57 -4.44 -4.52
N LYS A 146 -8.01 -3.64 -3.57
CA LYS A 146 -8.16 -4.03 -2.17
C LYS A 146 -9.64 -4.18 -1.84
N VAL A 147 -10.01 -5.26 -1.14
CA VAL A 147 -11.34 -5.39 -0.55
C VAL A 147 -11.39 -4.48 0.67
N MET A 148 -12.14 -3.40 0.58
CA MET A 148 -12.19 -2.38 1.62
C MET A 148 -13.18 -2.76 2.73
N SER A 149 -14.27 -3.45 2.37
CA SER A 149 -15.28 -3.99 3.29
C SER A 149 -16.00 -5.18 2.66
N GLY A 150 -16.66 -5.98 3.49
CA GLY A 150 -17.47 -7.09 3.04
C GLY A 150 -16.70 -8.34 2.66
N HIS A 151 -17.34 -9.18 1.87
CA HIS A 151 -16.81 -10.42 1.33
C HIS A 151 -17.07 -10.47 -0.18
N LEU A 152 -16.02 -10.35 -0.96
CA LEU A 152 -16.08 -10.46 -2.41
C LEU A 152 -16.11 -11.94 -2.83
N THR A 153 -17.05 -12.31 -3.71
CA THR A 153 -17.15 -13.66 -4.27
C THR A 153 -17.05 -13.65 -5.79
N GLU A 154 -16.53 -14.73 -6.38
CA GLU A 154 -16.51 -14.92 -7.83
C GLU A 154 -17.95 -14.84 -8.39
N GLY A 155 -18.12 -14.09 -9.47
CA GLY A 155 -19.42 -13.89 -10.12
C GLY A 155 -20.31 -12.84 -9.49
N MET A 156 -19.86 -12.16 -8.42
CA MET A 156 -20.60 -11.06 -7.81
C MET A 156 -20.77 -9.88 -8.75
N ASP A 157 -21.97 -9.31 -8.76
CA ASP A 157 -22.27 -8.08 -9.46
C ASP A 157 -22.06 -6.89 -8.50
N LEU A 158 -21.21 -5.96 -8.90
CA LEU A 158 -20.93 -4.69 -8.22
C LEU A 158 -21.31 -3.52 -9.12
N GLU A 159 -21.42 -2.34 -8.56
CA GLU A 159 -21.64 -1.11 -9.31
C GLU A 159 -20.59 -0.05 -8.99
N ASN A 160 -20.29 0.78 -9.98
CA ASN A 160 -19.59 2.03 -9.74
C ASN A 160 -20.63 3.05 -9.23
N PRO A 161 -20.60 3.47 -7.97
CA PRO A 161 -21.61 4.38 -7.42
C PRO A 161 -21.59 5.80 -8.03
N GLU A 162 -20.50 6.17 -8.73
CA GLU A 162 -20.37 7.49 -9.36
C GLU A 162 -21.00 7.54 -10.76
N THR A 163 -20.92 6.44 -11.52
CA THR A 163 -21.43 6.38 -12.90
C THR A 163 -22.70 5.54 -13.03
N GLY A 164 -22.99 4.67 -12.06
CA GLY A 164 -24.07 3.70 -12.09
C GLY A 164 -23.76 2.47 -12.97
N ASP A 165 -22.56 2.37 -13.52
CA ASP A 165 -22.15 1.23 -14.33
C ASP A 165 -22.02 -0.04 -13.48
N LYS A 166 -22.56 -1.14 -13.98
CA LYS A 166 -22.50 -2.45 -13.31
C LYS A 166 -21.38 -3.29 -13.90
N GLU A 167 -20.65 -3.93 -13.01
CA GLU A 167 -19.55 -4.84 -13.34
C GLU A 167 -19.75 -6.19 -12.68
N ARG A 168 -19.53 -7.26 -13.44
CA ARG A 168 -19.52 -8.62 -12.93
C ARG A 168 -18.09 -9.13 -12.82
N LEU A 169 -17.69 -9.46 -11.61
CA LEU A 169 -16.35 -10.02 -11.36
C LEU A 169 -16.35 -11.52 -11.67
N SER A 170 -16.14 -11.86 -12.92
CA SER A 170 -16.21 -13.25 -13.42
C SER A 170 -15.09 -14.15 -12.90
N ALA A 171 -13.94 -13.60 -12.55
CA ALA A 171 -12.82 -14.31 -11.96
C ALA A 171 -12.04 -13.38 -11.03
N ILE A 172 -11.63 -13.89 -9.88
CA ILE A 172 -10.82 -13.18 -8.90
C ILE A 172 -9.57 -14.00 -8.57
N TYR A 173 -8.47 -13.30 -8.34
CA TYR A 173 -7.18 -13.89 -8.05
C TYR A 173 -6.58 -13.26 -6.80
N ALA A 174 -6.08 -14.08 -5.89
CA ALA A 174 -5.17 -13.64 -4.83
C ALA A 174 -3.79 -13.37 -5.46
N VAL A 175 -3.12 -12.31 -4.99
CA VAL A 175 -1.86 -11.84 -5.58
C VAL A 175 -0.73 -11.92 -4.56
N ALA A 176 0.37 -12.58 -4.95
CA ALA A 176 1.61 -12.63 -4.19
C ALA A 176 2.80 -12.37 -5.15
N GLY A 177 3.19 -11.08 -5.28
CA GLY A 177 4.16 -10.64 -6.27
C GLY A 177 3.68 -10.94 -7.70
N ALA A 178 4.47 -11.67 -8.49
CA ALA A 178 4.09 -12.09 -9.85
C ALA A 178 3.10 -13.26 -9.90
N LYS A 179 2.92 -13.98 -8.77
CA LYS A 179 2.03 -15.15 -8.70
C LYS A 179 0.59 -14.71 -8.51
N LYS A 180 -0.29 -15.20 -9.37
CA LYS A 180 -1.75 -15.03 -9.26
C LYS A 180 -2.39 -16.40 -9.09
N GLU A 181 -3.16 -16.56 -8.04
CA GLU A 181 -3.87 -17.80 -7.74
C GLU A 181 -5.37 -17.55 -7.79
N LYS A 182 -6.09 -18.32 -8.64
CA LYS A 182 -7.54 -18.18 -8.74
C LYS A 182 -8.20 -18.60 -7.42
N VAL A 183 -9.06 -17.73 -6.88
CA VAL A 183 -9.79 -17.97 -5.64
C VAL A 183 -11.28 -17.77 -5.84
N THR A 184 -12.09 -18.36 -4.96
CA THR A 184 -13.54 -18.24 -5.00
C THR A 184 -14.06 -17.00 -4.26
N GLY A 185 -13.25 -16.41 -3.38
CA GLY A 185 -13.61 -15.23 -2.61
C GLY A 185 -12.40 -14.57 -1.96
N LEU A 186 -12.56 -13.31 -1.58
CA LEU A 186 -11.62 -12.50 -0.83
C LEU A 186 -12.38 -11.72 0.25
N GLN A 187 -11.81 -11.61 1.44
CA GLN A 187 -12.41 -10.91 2.58
C GLN A 187 -11.90 -9.48 2.68
N ALA A 188 -12.60 -8.66 3.45
CA ALA A 188 -12.18 -7.32 3.82
C ALA A 188 -10.73 -7.29 4.29
N GLY A 189 -9.92 -6.39 3.72
CA GLY A 189 -8.49 -6.24 3.97
C GLY A 189 -7.58 -6.99 2.99
N GLU A 190 -8.09 -7.97 2.26
CA GLU A 190 -7.30 -8.74 1.29
C GLU A 190 -7.10 -7.97 -0.02
N ILE A 191 -5.99 -8.28 -0.69
CA ILE A 191 -5.62 -7.72 -1.99
C ILE A 191 -5.77 -8.78 -3.05
N GLY A 192 -6.41 -8.40 -4.15
CA GLY A 192 -6.59 -9.28 -5.30
C GLY A 192 -6.49 -8.56 -6.62
N CYS A 193 -6.68 -9.31 -7.68
CA CYS A 193 -6.87 -8.75 -9.00
C CYS A 193 -7.99 -9.48 -9.77
N THR A 194 -8.50 -8.79 -10.79
CA THR A 194 -9.45 -9.32 -11.75
C THR A 194 -9.07 -8.86 -13.15
N VAL A 195 -9.67 -9.46 -14.15
CA VAL A 195 -9.39 -9.17 -15.57
C VAL A 195 -10.66 -8.72 -16.29
N LYS A 196 -10.47 -7.96 -17.38
CA LYS A 196 -11.55 -7.61 -18.32
C LYS A 196 -12.70 -6.78 -17.73
N LEU A 197 -12.42 -5.93 -16.75
CA LEU A 197 -13.39 -4.93 -16.31
C LEU A 197 -13.56 -3.85 -17.40
N ARG A 198 -14.79 -3.40 -17.61
CA ARG A 198 -15.11 -2.34 -18.57
C ARG A 198 -14.95 -0.95 -17.95
N ALA A 199 -15.50 -0.78 -16.76
CA ALA A 199 -15.48 0.48 -16.01
C ALA A 199 -14.50 0.46 -14.83
N GLY A 200 -13.82 -0.67 -14.56
CA GLY A 200 -12.94 -0.85 -13.40
C GLY A 200 -11.52 -0.38 -13.68
N LYS A 201 -11.29 0.92 -13.74
CA LYS A 201 -9.97 1.55 -13.91
C LYS A 201 -9.36 1.97 -12.58
N THR A 202 -8.09 2.34 -12.60
CA THR A 202 -7.42 2.93 -11.42
C THR A 202 -8.25 4.10 -10.85
N ASN A 203 -8.34 4.19 -9.54
CA ASN A 203 -9.17 5.15 -8.78
C ASN A 203 -10.68 4.89 -8.78
N VAL A 204 -11.15 3.77 -9.27
CA VAL A 204 -12.57 3.43 -9.24
C VAL A 204 -12.91 2.61 -8.01
N THR A 205 -13.99 2.97 -7.34
CA THR A 205 -14.68 2.13 -6.37
C THR A 205 -15.73 1.29 -7.07
N LEU A 206 -15.75 -0.01 -6.81
CA LEU A 206 -16.90 -0.86 -7.12
C LEU A 206 -17.48 -1.37 -5.80
N SER A 207 -18.78 -1.21 -5.62
CA SER A 207 -19.45 -1.56 -4.37
C SER A 207 -20.73 -2.35 -4.62
N GLN A 208 -21.23 -3.01 -3.57
CA GLN A 208 -22.48 -3.76 -3.61
C GLN A 208 -23.61 -2.84 -4.10
N LEU A 209 -24.45 -3.38 -4.99
CA LEU A 209 -25.57 -2.66 -5.59
C LEU A 209 -26.42 -1.94 -4.52
N GLY A 210 -26.61 -0.64 -4.70
CA GLY A 210 -27.41 0.20 -3.81
C GLY A 210 -26.74 0.59 -2.49
N SER A 211 -25.48 0.23 -2.27
CA SER A 211 -24.77 0.63 -1.04
C SER A 211 -24.29 2.08 -1.05
N GLY A 212 -24.06 2.66 -2.21
CA GLY A 212 -23.59 4.05 -2.39
C GLY A 212 -22.16 4.29 -1.88
N ILE A 213 -21.40 3.24 -1.52
CA ILE A 213 -20.04 3.40 -0.99
C ILE A 213 -19.09 3.80 -2.11
N ALA A 214 -18.52 5.00 -2.03
CA ALA A 214 -17.48 5.52 -2.92
C ALA A 214 -16.33 6.10 -2.09
N TYR A 215 -15.10 5.66 -2.36
CA TYR A 215 -13.91 6.16 -1.66
C TYR A 215 -13.29 7.35 -2.39
N GLU A 216 -12.57 8.19 -1.64
CA GLU A 216 -11.79 9.29 -2.20
C GLU A 216 -10.77 8.78 -3.22
N HIS A 217 -10.60 9.53 -4.30
CA HIS A 217 -9.61 9.23 -5.31
C HIS A 217 -8.19 9.51 -4.82
N ILE A 218 -7.24 8.67 -5.22
CA ILE A 218 -5.81 8.97 -5.07
C ILE A 218 -5.49 10.19 -5.91
N VAL A 219 -4.92 11.22 -5.30
CA VAL A 219 -4.48 12.42 -6.00
C VAL A 219 -3.10 12.16 -6.59
N PHE A 220 -3.05 11.95 -7.91
CA PHE A 220 -1.78 11.81 -8.63
C PHE A 220 -1.15 13.18 -8.91
N PRO A 221 0.19 13.27 -8.95
CA PRO A 221 0.86 14.52 -9.27
C PRO A 221 0.54 14.97 -10.71
N ALA A 222 0.31 16.27 -10.89
CA ALA A 222 0.04 16.83 -12.20
C ALA A 222 1.26 16.70 -13.13
N SER A 223 1.01 16.45 -14.43
CA SER A 223 2.06 16.39 -15.45
C SER A 223 2.76 17.72 -15.60
N LYS A 224 4.11 17.71 -15.65
CA LYS A 224 4.96 18.90 -15.70
C LYS A 224 5.72 19.06 -17.01
N TYR A 225 5.81 18.01 -17.83
CA TYR A 225 6.54 17.99 -19.09
C TYR A 225 5.63 17.50 -20.21
N ARG A 226 5.74 18.13 -21.37
CA ARG A 226 4.94 17.83 -22.57
C ARG A 226 5.82 17.69 -23.78
N CYS A 227 5.55 16.69 -24.62
CA CYS A 227 6.17 16.57 -25.93
C CYS A 227 5.17 16.13 -26.99
N ALA A 228 5.40 16.52 -28.22
CA ALA A 228 4.65 16.01 -29.36
C ALA A 228 5.24 14.69 -29.82
N ILE A 229 4.38 13.72 -30.09
CA ILE A 229 4.76 12.39 -30.58
C ILE A 229 4.19 12.21 -31.97
N LYS A 230 4.99 11.61 -32.83
CA LYS A 230 4.60 11.25 -34.18
C LYS A 230 5.13 9.87 -34.56
N ALA A 231 4.31 9.05 -35.18
CA ALA A 231 4.79 7.80 -35.76
C ALA A 231 5.77 8.05 -36.92
N GLU A 232 6.77 7.19 -37.08
CA GLU A 232 7.73 7.27 -38.18
C GLU A 232 7.07 6.98 -39.53
N SER A 233 6.09 6.08 -39.55
CA SER A 233 5.32 5.73 -40.72
C SER A 233 3.83 5.70 -40.45
N GLN A 234 3.01 5.88 -41.52
CA GLN A 234 1.56 5.80 -41.43
C GLN A 234 1.06 4.42 -40.94
N ASN A 235 1.81 3.37 -41.23
CA ASN A 235 1.46 2.02 -40.77
C ASN A 235 1.68 1.83 -39.26
N ASP A 236 2.47 2.66 -38.63
CA ASP A 236 2.76 2.61 -37.20
C ASP A 236 1.82 3.49 -36.37
N GLU A 237 0.99 4.34 -37.01
CA GLU A 237 0.04 5.20 -36.27
C GLU A 237 -0.95 4.41 -35.42
N THR A 238 -1.45 3.28 -35.92
CA THR A 238 -2.37 2.41 -35.17
C THR A 238 -1.67 1.78 -33.97
N LYS A 239 -0.45 1.27 -34.19
CA LYS A 239 0.36 0.67 -33.11
C LYS A 239 0.73 1.69 -32.04
N LEU A 240 1.08 2.92 -32.47
CA LEU A 240 1.36 4.02 -31.54
C LEU A 240 0.13 4.34 -30.69
N GLY A 241 -1.06 4.44 -31.28
CA GLY A 241 -2.31 4.69 -30.57
C GLY A 241 -2.62 3.60 -29.53
N GLU A 242 -2.43 2.33 -29.89
CA GLU A 242 -2.60 1.20 -28.96
C GLU A 242 -1.56 1.23 -27.81
N ALA A 243 -0.28 1.53 -28.12
CA ALA A 243 0.77 1.63 -27.11
C ALA A 243 0.49 2.77 -26.13
N LEU A 244 0.15 3.95 -26.63
CA LEU A 244 -0.18 5.11 -25.81
C LEU A 244 -1.41 4.87 -24.91
N SER A 245 -2.43 4.17 -25.44
CA SER A 245 -3.61 3.79 -24.65
C SER A 245 -3.24 2.85 -23.51
N LYS A 246 -2.34 1.88 -23.74
CA LYS A 246 -1.87 0.95 -22.71
C LYS A 246 -1.06 1.68 -21.65
N ILE A 247 -0.11 2.53 -22.03
CA ILE A 247 0.73 3.30 -21.11
C ILE A 247 -0.13 4.20 -20.23
N SER A 248 -1.09 4.93 -20.82
CA SER A 248 -2.00 5.79 -20.06
C SER A 248 -2.93 5.01 -19.12
N ALA A 249 -3.27 3.76 -19.44
CA ALA A 249 -4.03 2.89 -18.54
C ALA A 249 -3.19 2.40 -17.35
N GLN A 250 -1.88 2.16 -17.57
CA GLN A 250 -0.95 1.68 -16.55
C GLN A 250 -0.46 2.80 -15.62
N ASP A 251 -0.25 3.99 -16.17
CA ASP A 251 0.24 5.15 -15.42
C ASP A 251 -0.72 6.35 -15.53
N PRO A 252 -1.51 6.62 -14.48
CA PRO A 252 -2.45 7.75 -14.45
C PRO A 252 -1.80 9.14 -14.54
N THR A 253 -0.46 9.24 -14.39
CA THR A 253 0.28 10.49 -14.54
C THR A 253 0.69 10.77 -15.98
N ILE A 254 0.55 9.78 -16.87
CA ILE A 254 0.72 9.92 -18.30
C ILE A 254 -0.61 10.32 -18.96
N ILE A 255 -0.62 11.48 -19.56
CA ILE A 255 -1.80 12.02 -20.23
C ILE A 255 -1.52 12.08 -21.74
N VAL A 256 -2.40 11.48 -22.53
CA VAL A 256 -2.34 11.47 -23.99
C VAL A 256 -3.49 12.29 -24.53
N GLU A 257 -3.21 13.36 -25.27
CA GLU A 257 -4.19 14.27 -25.83
C GLU A 257 -3.90 14.54 -27.31
N TYR A 258 -4.93 14.61 -28.13
CA TYR A 258 -4.78 15.09 -29.51
C TYR A 258 -5.11 16.57 -29.60
N SER A 259 -4.11 17.38 -29.87
CA SER A 259 -4.31 18.82 -30.13
C SER A 259 -4.84 19.06 -31.54
N LYS A 260 -6.09 19.51 -31.64
CA LYS A 260 -6.73 19.85 -32.90
C LYS A 260 -6.09 21.05 -33.57
N GLU A 261 -5.58 22.01 -32.80
CA GLU A 261 -4.92 23.22 -33.29
C GLU A 261 -3.58 22.91 -33.94
N LEU A 262 -2.76 22.11 -33.24
CA LEU A 262 -1.42 21.72 -33.68
C LEU A 262 -1.44 20.50 -34.61
N LYS A 263 -2.58 19.78 -34.68
CA LYS A 263 -2.73 18.49 -35.38
C LYS A 263 -1.66 17.47 -34.96
N GLN A 264 -1.39 17.41 -33.65
CA GLN A 264 -0.36 16.56 -33.05
C GLN A 264 -0.90 15.81 -31.84
N THR A 265 -0.40 14.60 -31.62
CA THR A 265 -0.58 13.87 -30.36
C THR A 265 0.44 14.39 -29.36
N ILE A 266 -0.05 14.85 -28.23
CA ILE A 266 0.74 15.38 -27.12
C ILE A 266 0.77 14.33 -26.01
N LEU A 267 1.97 13.96 -25.58
CA LEU A 267 2.22 13.13 -24.41
C LEU A 267 2.69 14.02 -23.28
N SER A 268 2.03 13.93 -22.15
CA SER A 268 2.37 14.69 -20.94
C SER A 268 2.75 13.72 -19.80
N GLY A 269 3.77 14.04 -19.03
CA GLY A 269 4.26 13.23 -17.92
C GLY A 269 4.98 14.08 -16.86
N GLN A 270 5.57 13.44 -15.86
CA GLN A 270 6.22 14.10 -14.72
C GLN A 270 7.53 14.81 -15.10
N GLY A 271 8.19 14.38 -16.16
CA GLY A 271 9.45 14.93 -16.63
C GLY A 271 9.90 14.26 -17.93
N GLU A 272 10.95 14.79 -18.57
CA GLU A 272 11.53 14.25 -19.80
C GLU A 272 11.96 12.78 -19.61
N GLN A 273 12.67 12.48 -18.52
CA GLN A 273 13.13 11.13 -18.22
C GLN A 273 11.95 10.14 -18.08
N HIS A 274 10.83 10.57 -17.48
CA HIS A 274 9.63 9.75 -17.35
C HIS A 274 9.07 9.36 -18.72
N ILE A 275 8.94 10.33 -19.62
CA ILE A 275 8.44 10.08 -20.98
C ILE A 275 9.41 9.21 -21.80
N ASN A 276 10.73 9.39 -21.62
CA ASN A 276 11.73 8.60 -22.34
C ASN A 276 11.78 7.12 -21.91
N VAL A 277 11.30 6.80 -20.71
CA VAL A 277 11.23 5.42 -20.19
C VAL A 277 9.97 4.71 -20.63
N CYS A 278 8.88 5.44 -20.88
CA CYS A 278 7.60 4.90 -21.36
C CYS A 278 7.65 4.56 -22.85
#